data_a3eb0cb6a5cb6cd4fd70172e6dfe33e2
#
_entry.id   a3eb0cb6a5cb6cd4fd70172e6dfe33e2
#
_cell.length_a   1.000
_cell.length_b   1.000
_cell.length_c   1.000
_cell.angle_alpha   90.00
_cell.angle_beta   90.00
_cell.angle_gamma   90.00
#
_symmetry.space_group_name_H-M   'P 1'
#
loop_
_entity.id
_entity.type
_entity.pdbx_description
1 polymer ?
#
loop_
_entity_poly.entity_id
_entity_poly.type
_entity_poly.pdbx_seq_one_letter_code
_entity_poly.pdbx_strand_id
1 'polypeptide(L)'
;MGRDARAALIGGAFDFAREVRVEPEHDWLSAALADAARGSFPAADHAVRLVPSPVGANAALVAFSGHHVIASDLEPARVVSGLRDGGFALPTDPRFLAWLTDAAGGSSPADTIDVVLARAGTADPDAPPFVAPSAADLEDPRVAFAAATRTDLRLLRPEGMDAVVVLGRGLERRLEVSIELGASERGSDVAGRFLHAALAAAGPNELVFAQVSAGNAAALRVAAGVGFAPICAEYLIR
;
A
#
# COMPACT_ATOMS: atom_id res chain seq x y z
N MET A 1 -34.35 22.10 -11.23
CA MET A 1 -32.92 22.10 -10.79
C MET A 1 -32.16 21.23 -11.78
N GLY A 2 -31.39 21.92 -12.64
CA GLY A 2 -31.09 21.50 -14.02
C GLY A 2 -30.03 20.43 -14.20
N ARG A 3 -30.09 19.83 -15.37
CA ARG A 3 -29.15 18.84 -15.94
C ARG A 3 -27.67 19.36 -15.98
N ASP A 4 -27.46 20.66 -15.85
CA ASP A 4 -26.12 21.29 -15.95
C ASP A 4 -25.24 21.12 -14.69
N ALA A 5 -25.84 20.87 -13.52
CA ALA A 5 -25.05 20.66 -12.28
C ALA A 5 -24.37 19.29 -12.20
N ARG A 6 -24.82 18.29 -13.00
CA ARG A 6 -24.16 16.98 -13.08
C ARG A 6 -23.00 16.93 -14.07
N ALA A 7 -23.01 17.79 -15.07
CA ALA A 7 -21.92 17.89 -16.06
C ALA A 7 -20.66 18.57 -15.48
N ALA A 8 -20.81 19.44 -14.50
CA ALA A 8 -19.70 20.13 -13.85
C ALA A 8 -18.88 19.23 -12.90
N LEU A 9 -19.42 18.06 -12.49
CA LEU A 9 -18.73 17.10 -11.64
C LEU A 9 -17.98 15.99 -12.38
N ILE A 10 -18.13 15.88 -13.72
CA ILE A 10 -17.56 14.77 -14.52
C ILE A 10 -16.92 15.25 -15.84
N GLY A 11 -16.83 16.56 -16.11
CA GLY A 11 -16.63 17.05 -17.48
C GLY A 11 -15.50 18.04 -17.75
N GLY A 12 -14.43 18.05 -16.98
CA GLY A 12 -13.16 18.60 -17.46
C GLY A 12 -12.30 17.44 -17.97
N ALA A 13 -11.97 17.38 -19.25
CA ALA A 13 -10.94 16.47 -19.72
C ALA A 13 -9.66 16.77 -18.93
N PHE A 14 -9.16 15.76 -18.19
CA PHE A 14 -7.94 15.88 -17.40
C PHE A 14 -6.79 16.25 -18.35
N ASP A 15 -6.20 17.43 -18.18
CA ASP A 15 -5.09 17.89 -19.04
C ASP A 15 -3.77 17.31 -18.51
N PHE A 16 -3.54 16.03 -18.77
CA PHE A 16 -2.31 15.34 -18.38
C PHE A 16 -1.02 16.05 -18.78
N ALA A 17 -1.06 16.90 -19.82
CA ALA A 17 0.13 17.62 -20.28
C ALA A 17 0.57 18.75 -19.33
N ARG A 18 -0.38 19.32 -18.57
CA ARG A 18 -0.11 20.39 -17.60
C ARG A 18 0.07 19.89 -16.16
N GLU A 19 -0.41 18.69 -15.89
CA GLU A 19 -0.54 18.16 -14.54
C GLU A 19 0.45 17.04 -14.22
N VAL A 20 1.22 16.56 -15.23
CA VAL A 20 2.30 15.59 -15.00
C VAL A 20 3.57 16.31 -14.60
N ARG A 21 4.11 15.94 -13.44
CA ARG A 21 5.38 16.44 -12.90
C ARG A 21 6.37 15.29 -12.78
N VAL A 22 7.62 15.52 -13.15
CA VAL A 22 8.69 14.53 -13.01
C VAL A 22 9.56 14.93 -11.81
N GLU A 23 9.71 14.01 -10.86
CA GLU A 23 10.57 14.17 -9.69
C GLU A 23 11.72 13.18 -9.79
N PRO A 24 12.94 13.65 -9.91
CA PRO A 24 14.11 12.76 -10.01
C PRO A 24 14.54 12.20 -8.64
N GLU A 25 14.00 12.70 -7.53
CA GLU A 25 14.40 12.29 -6.19
C GLU A 25 13.79 10.94 -5.82
N HIS A 26 14.67 9.99 -5.45
CA HIS A 26 14.28 8.62 -5.11
C HIS A 26 13.53 8.49 -3.78
N ASP A 27 13.67 9.45 -2.87
CA ASP A 27 13.05 9.41 -1.54
C ASP A 27 11.69 10.10 -1.46
N TRP A 28 11.25 10.72 -2.57
CA TRP A 28 9.99 11.46 -2.55
C TRP A 28 8.80 10.61 -2.14
N LEU A 29 8.67 9.38 -2.68
CA LEU A 29 7.54 8.50 -2.38
C LEU A 29 7.56 8.06 -0.92
N SER A 30 8.71 7.69 -0.39
CA SER A 30 8.85 7.28 1.02
C SER A 30 8.51 8.42 1.96
N ALA A 31 8.95 9.64 1.65
CA ALA A 31 8.61 10.85 2.43
C ALA A 31 7.10 11.13 2.38
N ALA A 32 6.48 11.11 1.20
CA ALA A 32 5.04 11.35 1.05
C ALA A 32 4.18 10.34 1.82
N LEU A 33 4.56 9.04 1.81
CA LEU A 33 3.88 8.01 2.59
C LEU A 33 4.03 8.23 4.10
N ALA A 34 5.24 8.59 4.55
CA ALA A 34 5.50 8.87 5.96
C ALA A 34 4.77 10.12 6.44
N ASP A 35 4.70 11.17 5.63
CA ASP A 35 3.98 12.40 5.94
C ASP A 35 2.46 12.17 5.98
N ALA A 36 1.91 11.42 5.00
CA ALA A 36 0.51 11.04 4.99
C ALA A 36 0.12 10.21 6.24
N ALA A 37 1.02 9.31 6.69
CA ALA A 37 0.84 8.55 7.93
C ALA A 37 0.79 9.45 9.19
N ARG A 38 1.34 10.66 9.12
CA ARG A 38 1.28 11.70 10.17
C ARG A 38 0.17 12.71 9.95
N GLY A 39 -0.67 12.53 8.90
CA GLY A 39 -1.78 13.40 8.57
C GLY A 39 -1.44 14.57 7.65
N SER A 40 -0.23 14.63 7.09
CA SER A 40 0.18 15.63 6.10
C SER A 40 0.15 15.03 4.69
N PHE A 41 -0.89 15.32 3.93
CA PHE A 41 -1.12 14.77 2.60
C PHE A 41 -0.57 15.68 1.49
N PRO A 42 -0.17 15.11 0.33
CA PRO A 42 0.03 15.90 -0.88
C PRO A 42 -1.19 16.76 -1.19
N ALA A 43 -0.95 17.93 -1.80
CA ALA A 43 -2.04 18.82 -2.20
C ALA A 43 -3.01 18.10 -3.15
N ALA A 44 -4.32 18.30 -2.97
CA ALA A 44 -5.35 17.79 -3.87
C ALA A 44 -5.41 18.65 -5.15
N ASP A 45 -4.32 18.64 -5.91
CA ASP A 45 -4.10 19.48 -7.11
C ASP A 45 -4.38 18.76 -8.43
N HIS A 46 -4.90 17.54 -8.33
CA HIS A 46 -5.15 16.63 -9.45
C HIS A 46 -3.90 16.28 -10.29
N ALA A 47 -2.71 16.57 -9.77
CA ALA A 47 -1.48 16.25 -10.46
C ALA A 47 -1.19 14.74 -10.49
N VAL A 48 -0.45 14.34 -11.52
CA VAL A 48 0.21 13.05 -11.61
C VAL A 48 1.70 13.28 -11.46
N ARG A 49 2.29 12.73 -10.43
CA ARG A 49 3.72 12.80 -10.19
C ARG A 49 4.39 11.52 -10.67
N LEU A 50 5.42 11.66 -11.50
CA LEU A 50 6.27 10.56 -11.93
C LEU A 50 7.54 10.57 -11.08
N VAL A 51 7.82 9.46 -10.43
CA VAL A 51 9.02 9.25 -9.60
C VAL A 51 9.75 8.00 -10.08
N PRO A 52 11.03 7.83 -9.75
CA PRO A 52 11.79 6.62 -10.07
C PRO A 52 11.12 5.35 -9.54
N SER A 53 11.50 4.20 -10.08
CA SER A 53 11.01 2.90 -9.64
C SER A 53 11.21 2.71 -8.14
N PRO A 54 10.21 2.23 -7.41
CA PRO A 54 10.29 2.16 -5.97
C PRO A 54 11.12 0.95 -5.51
N VAL A 55 11.71 1.05 -4.34
CA VAL A 55 12.33 -0.12 -3.69
C VAL A 55 11.22 -1.13 -3.34
N GLY A 56 11.40 -2.38 -3.76
CA GLY A 56 10.49 -3.49 -3.43
C GLY A 56 9.36 -3.74 -4.44
N ALA A 57 9.33 -3.03 -5.58
CA ALA A 57 8.43 -3.31 -6.69
C ALA A 57 9.03 -2.81 -8.02
N ASN A 58 8.57 -3.37 -9.16
CA ASN A 58 8.98 -2.90 -10.49
C ASN A 58 8.36 -1.56 -10.82
N ALA A 59 7.11 -1.38 -10.41
CA ALA A 59 6.41 -0.11 -10.48
C ALA A 59 5.29 -0.05 -9.42
N ALA A 60 4.79 1.15 -9.15
CA ALA A 60 3.65 1.36 -8.27
C ALA A 60 2.79 2.53 -8.76
N LEU A 61 1.49 2.42 -8.56
CA LEU A 61 0.60 3.55 -8.53
C LEU A 61 0.16 3.79 -7.08
N VAL A 62 0.36 5.01 -6.59
CA VAL A 62 -0.15 5.44 -5.28
C VAL A 62 -1.11 6.60 -5.48
N ALA A 63 -2.34 6.45 -5.01
CA ALA A 63 -3.40 7.44 -5.15
C ALA A 63 -3.75 8.04 -3.79
N PHE A 64 -3.37 9.29 -3.57
CA PHE A 64 -3.88 10.13 -2.50
C PHE A 64 -5.17 10.84 -2.94
N SER A 65 -5.87 11.50 -2.02
CA SER A 65 -7.05 12.29 -2.36
C SER A 65 -6.70 13.43 -3.33
N GLY A 66 -7.06 13.26 -4.62
CA GLY A 66 -6.82 14.25 -5.65
C GLY A 66 -5.34 14.43 -6.06
N HIS A 67 -4.47 13.48 -5.76
CA HIS A 67 -3.07 13.47 -6.18
C HIS A 67 -2.62 12.04 -6.48
N HIS A 68 -1.93 11.82 -7.58
CA HIS A 68 -1.49 10.49 -7.99
C HIS A 68 0.03 10.44 -8.16
N VAL A 69 0.63 9.33 -7.80
CA VAL A 69 2.06 9.07 -7.98
C VAL A 69 2.21 7.80 -8.80
N ILE A 70 2.97 7.86 -9.87
CA ILE A 70 3.39 6.71 -10.65
C ILE A 70 4.90 6.57 -10.45
N ALA A 71 5.30 5.53 -9.77
CA ALA A 71 6.69 5.18 -9.52
C ALA A 71 7.12 4.10 -10.51
N SER A 72 8.05 4.41 -11.41
CA SER A 72 8.53 3.47 -12.42
C SER A 72 9.79 3.97 -13.10
N ASP A 73 10.56 3.06 -13.71
CA ASP A 73 11.71 3.37 -14.57
C ASP A 73 11.32 3.60 -16.05
N LEU A 74 10.01 3.69 -16.32
CA LEU A 74 9.54 4.02 -17.65
C LEU A 74 9.88 5.48 -18.01
N GLU A 75 10.27 5.70 -19.27
CA GLU A 75 10.46 7.05 -19.77
C GLU A 75 9.20 7.89 -19.53
N PRO A 76 9.30 9.09 -18.93
CA PRO A 76 8.16 9.93 -18.61
C PRO A 76 7.23 10.19 -19.82
N ALA A 77 7.80 10.38 -20.99
CA ALA A 77 7.04 10.57 -22.23
C ALA A 77 6.16 9.36 -22.57
N ARG A 78 6.63 8.13 -22.27
CA ARG A 78 5.87 6.89 -22.49
C ARG A 78 4.68 6.81 -21.54
N VAL A 79 4.87 7.16 -20.26
CA VAL A 79 3.77 7.19 -19.28
C VAL A 79 2.72 8.22 -19.65
N VAL A 80 3.15 9.43 -20.03
CA VAL A 80 2.26 10.52 -20.50
C VAL A 80 1.47 10.09 -21.74
N SER A 81 2.11 9.44 -22.72
CA SER A 81 1.43 8.90 -23.89
C SER A 81 0.42 7.83 -23.52
N GLY A 82 0.79 6.90 -22.63
CA GLY A 82 -0.11 5.87 -22.14
C GLY A 82 -1.38 6.44 -21.50
N LEU A 83 -1.24 7.45 -20.64
CA LEU A 83 -2.37 8.15 -20.02
C LEU A 83 -3.25 8.88 -21.05
N ARG A 84 -2.64 9.60 -21.98
CA ARG A 84 -3.34 10.43 -22.97
C ARG A 84 -4.03 9.60 -24.05
N ASP A 85 -3.28 8.72 -24.68
CA ASP A 85 -3.72 7.99 -25.87
C ASP A 85 -4.73 6.89 -25.51
N GLY A 86 -4.67 6.37 -24.28
CA GLY A 86 -5.65 5.45 -23.75
C GLY A 86 -7.00 6.07 -23.39
N GLY A 87 -7.11 7.41 -23.39
CA GLY A 87 -8.34 8.11 -23.04
C GLY A 87 -8.82 7.83 -21.63
N PHE A 88 -7.89 7.62 -20.68
CA PHE A 88 -8.20 7.30 -19.30
C PHE A 88 -8.61 8.55 -18.52
N ALA A 89 -9.64 8.44 -17.72
CA ALA A 89 -10.11 9.54 -16.89
C ALA A 89 -9.19 9.82 -15.71
N LEU A 90 -8.57 8.76 -15.16
CA LEU A 90 -7.68 8.80 -14.00
C LEU A 90 -6.60 7.72 -14.13
N PRO A 91 -5.43 7.88 -13.48
CA PRO A 91 -4.41 6.83 -13.42
C PRO A 91 -4.87 5.54 -12.72
N THR A 92 -5.95 5.59 -11.97
CA THR A 92 -6.59 4.42 -11.32
C THR A 92 -7.56 3.66 -12.25
N ASP A 93 -7.71 4.07 -13.52
CA ASP A 93 -8.50 3.32 -14.50
C ASP A 93 -7.89 1.90 -14.66
N PRO A 94 -8.69 0.82 -14.54
CA PRO A 94 -8.18 -0.55 -14.63
C PRO A 94 -7.43 -0.84 -15.94
N ARG A 95 -7.82 -0.19 -17.05
CA ARG A 95 -7.14 -0.33 -18.34
C ARG A 95 -5.76 0.31 -18.33
N PHE A 96 -5.61 1.46 -17.63
CA PHE A 96 -4.30 2.07 -17.43
C PHE A 96 -3.42 1.21 -16.53
N LEU A 97 -3.97 0.63 -15.46
CA LEU A 97 -3.24 -0.27 -14.59
C LEU A 97 -2.73 -1.51 -15.34
N ALA A 98 -3.57 -2.10 -16.20
CA ALA A 98 -3.15 -3.21 -17.06
C ALA A 98 -2.03 -2.78 -18.02
N TRP A 99 -2.17 -1.63 -18.68
CA TRP A 99 -1.13 -1.08 -19.54
C TRP A 99 0.18 -0.82 -18.78
N LEU A 100 0.10 -0.24 -17.57
CA LEU A 100 1.28 0.05 -16.74
C LEU A 100 1.99 -1.25 -16.32
N THR A 101 1.21 -2.29 -15.99
CA THR A 101 1.74 -3.61 -15.63
C THR A 101 2.53 -4.20 -16.79
N ASP A 102 1.95 -4.24 -17.98
CA ASP A 102 2.62 -4.73 -19.19
C ASP A 102 3.86 -3.89 -19.55
N ALA A 103 3.73 -2.57 -19.46
CA ALA A 103 4.82 -1.65 -19.80
C ALA A 103 6.01 -1.76 -18.85
N ALA A 104 5.77 -2.01 -17.56
CA ALA A 104 6.79 -2.19 -16.53
C ALA A 104 7.38 -3.62 -16.53
N GLY A 105 6.88 -4.53 -17.36
CA GLY A 105 7.38 -5.91 -17.48
C GLY A 105 7.17 -6.75 -16.22
N GLY A 106 6.18 -6.41 -15.41
CA GLY A 106 5.86 -7.08 -14.18
C GLY A 106 4.50 -7.78 -14.20
N SER A 107 4.10 -8.24 -13.03
CA SER A 107 2.77 -8.76 -12.75
C SER A 107 2.21 -8.10 -11.50
N SER A 108 0.90 -8.01 -11.39
CA SER A 108 0.27 -7.64 -10.12
C SER A 108 -0.27 -8.92 -9.47
N PRO A 109 0.30 -9.35 -8.34
CA PRO A 109 -0.14 -10.59 -7.71
C PRO A 109 -1.55 -10.54 -7.14
N ALA A 110 -2.09 -9.35 -6.97
CA ALA A 110 -3.37 -9.16 -6.29
C ALA A 110 -4.53 -8.77 -7.21
N ASP A 111 -4.29 -8.36 -8.45
CA ASP A 111 -5.28 -7.81 -9.39
C ASP A 111 -6.21 -6.73 -8.77
N THR A 112 -5.79 -6.15 -7.66
CA THR A 112 -6.59 -5.24 -6.86
C THR A 112 -5.79 -4.01 -6.44
N ILE A 113 -6.53 -2.92 -6.26
CA ILE A 113 -6.02 -1.74 -5.56
C ILE A 113 -6.24 -1.97 -4.06
N ASP A 114 -5.18 -1.89 -3.28
CA ASP A 114 -5.23 -2.00 -1.83
C ASP A 114 -5.42 -0.63 -1.17
N VAL A 115 -6.17 -0.61 -0.08
CA VAL A 115 -6.18 0.53 0.85
C VAL A 115 -4.95 0.40 1.75
N VAL A 116 -4.12 1.43 1.75
CA VAL A 116 -2.98 1.53 2.66
C VAL A 116 -3.40 2.27 3.91
N LEU A 117 -3.21 1.61 5.05
CA LEU A 117 -3.45 2.21 6.36
C LEU A 117 -2.11 2.30 7.11
N ALA A 118 -1.97 3.30 7.96
CA ALA A 118 -0.76 3.47 8.76
C ALA A 118 -1.08 3.85 10.20
N ARG A 119 -0.16 3.47 11.10
CA ARG A 119 -0.18 3.88 12.51
C ARG A 119 1.25 3.87 13.05
N ALA A 120 1.55 4.78 13.98
CA ALA A 120 2.78 4.73 14.76
C ALA A 120 2.77 3.52 15.71
N GLY A 121 3.91 2.88 15.85
CA GLY A 121 4.11 1.83 16.83
C GLY A 121 3.93 2.33 18.25
N THR A 122 3.90 1.40 19.18
CA THR A 122 3.64 1.68 20.60
C THR A 122 4.76 1.10 21.47
N ALA A 123 4.85 1.53 22.73
CA ALA A 123 5.65 0.89 23.72
C ALA A 123 4.76 -0.10 24.50
N ASP A 124 5.16 -1.37 24.52
CA ASP A 124 4.54 -2.39 25.35
C ASP A 124 5.63 -3.41 25.73
N PRO A 125 6.13 -3.36 26.98
CA PRO A 125 7.19 -4.26 27.44
C PRO A 125 6.74 -5.73 27.55
N ASP A 126 5.44 -5.97 27.64
CA ASP A 126 4.85 -7.32 27.78
C ASP A 126 4.42 -7.91 26.42
N ALA A 127 4.69 -7.20 25.31
CA ALA A 127 4.35 -7.67 23.97
C ALA A 127 5.10 -8.97 23.63
N PRO A 128 4.45 -9.94 22.99
CA PRO A 128 5.10 -11.17 22.58
C PRO A 128 6.24 -10.90 21.58
N PRO A 129 7.36 -11.64 21.68
CA PRO A 129 8.51 -11.42 20.82
C PRO A 129 8.21 -11.84 19.36
N PHE A 130 8.69 -11.05 18.43
CA PHE A 130 8.78 -11.41 17.02
C PHE A 130 10.17 -11.95 16.73
N VAL A 131 10.24 -13.08 16.06
CA VAL A 131 11.50 -13.79 15.75
C VAL A 131 11.76 -13.86 14.25
N ALA A 132 13.01 -14.07 13.85
CA ALA A 132 13.35 -14.33 12.47
C ALA A 132 12.70 -15.64 11.99
N PRO A 133 12.23 -15.73 10.73
CA PRO A 133 11.66 -16.96 10.20
C PRO A 133 12.71 -18.09 10.14
N SER A 134 12.30 -19.29 10.50
CA SER A 134 13.03 -20.51 10.25
C SER A 134 12.80 -21.05 8.83
N ALA A 135 13.56 -22.05 8.40
CA ALA A 135 13.33 -22.69 7.12
C ALA A 135 11.92 -23.32 7.01
N ALA A 136 11.41 -23.88 8.12
CA ALA A 136 10.06 -24.44 8.16
C ALA A 136 8.96 -23.38 8.04
N ASP A 137 9.20 -22.17 8.55
CA ASP A 137 8.23 -21.07 8.38
C ASP A 137 8.05 -20.66 6.93
N LEU A 138 9.07 -20.81 6.09
CA LEU A 138 9.02 -20.48 4.67
C LEU A 138 8.15 -21.44 3.85
N GLU A 139 7.72 -22.57 4.43
CA GLU A 139 6.73 -23.48 3.81
C GLU A 139 5.29 -22.92 3.93
N ASP A 140 5.05 -22.00 4.86
CA ASP A 140 3.78 -21.32 4.99
C ASP A 140 3.59 -20.31 3.83
N PRO A 141 2.49 -20.40 3.05
CA PRO A 141 2.30 -19.55 1.87
C PRO A 141 2.33 -18.04 2.20
N ARG A 142 1.86 -17.63 3.38
CA ARG A 142 1.87 -16.22 3.80
C ARG A 142 3.29 -15.75 4.07
N VAL A 143 4.09 -16.57 4.75
CA VAL A 143 5.49 -16.25 5.05
C VAL A 143 6.32 -16.29 3.77
N ALA A 144 6.13 -17.29 2.91
CA ALA A 144 6.80 -17.38 1.61
C ALA A 144 6.51 -16.15 0.74
N PHE A 145 5.25 -15.72 0.66
CA PHE A 145 4.89 -14.50 -0.06
C PHE A 145 5.56 -13.26 0.54
N ALA A 146 5.57 -13.13 1.86
CA ALA A 146 6.25 -12.02 2.53
C ALA A 146 7.77 -12.06 2.27
N ALA A 147 8.40 -13.21 2.30
CA ALA A 147 9.82 -13.39 2.02
C ALA A 147 10.21 -13.05 0.58
N ALA A 148 9.31 -13.28 -0.36
CA ALA A 148 9.52 -12.91 -1.77
C ALA A 148 9.38 -11.40 -2.03
N THR A 149 8.72 -10.65 -1.14
CA THR A 149 8.33 -9.25 -1.38
C THR A 149 8.84 -8.26 -0.34
N ARG A 150 9.44 -8.74 0.75
CA ARG A 150 9.91 -7.93 1.89
C ARG A 150 11.27 -8.42 2.40
N THR A 151 11.98 -7.54 3.06
CA THR A 151 13.22 -7.84 3.80
C THR A 151 13.00 -7.74 5.30
N ASP A 152 14.00 -8.12 6.10
CA ASP A 152 14.01 -7.98 7.55
C ASP A 152 12.77 -8.59 8.23
N LEU A 153 12.38 -9.79 7.78
CA LEU A 153 11.18 -10.45 8.26
C LEU A 153 11.30 -10.83 9.73
N ARG A 154 10.22 -10.58 10.46
CA ARG A 154 10.01 -11.02 11.83
C ARG A 154 8.62 -11.62 11.95
N LEU A 155 8.49 -12.74 12.62
CA LEU A 155 7.25 -13.50 12.78
C LEU A 155 6.82 -13.57 14.24
N LEU A 156 5.50 -13.57 14.43
CA LEU A 156 4.86 -14.04 15.65
C LEU A 156 3.94 -15.21 15.28
N ARG A 157 4.20 -16.38 15.89
CA ARG A 157 3.30 -17.53 15.87
C ARG A 157 2.77 -17.75 17.28
N PRO A 158 1.50 -17.41 17.53
CA PRO A 158 0.91 -17.58 18.85
C PRO A 158 0.73 -19.09 19.16
N GLU A 159 1.12 -19.49 20.33
CA GLU A 159 0.97 -20.89 20.78
C GLU A 159 -0.51 -21.31 20.78
N GLY A 160 -0.78 -22.52 20.26
CA GLY A 160 -2.13 -23.09 20.24
C GLY A 160 -3.12 -22.44 19.27
N MET A 161 -2.66 -21.56 18.39
CA MET A 161 -3.49 -20.87 17.39
C MET A 161 -3.00 -21.14 15.97
N ASP A 162 -3.93 -21.32 15.06
CA ASP A 162 -3.64 -21.36 13.62
C ASP A 162 -3.58 -19.92 13.08
N ALA A 163 -2.45 -19.26 13.34
CA ALA A 163 -2.23 -17.87 12.95
C ALA A 163 -0.74 -17.56 12.75
N VAL A 164 -0.47 -16.63 11.86
CA VAL A 164 0.85 -16.03 11.69
C VAL A 164 0.74 -14.52 11.51
N VAL A 165 1.59 -13.79 12.19
CA VAL A 165 1.79 -12.35 12.01
C VAL A 165 3.17 -12.12 11.45
N VAL A 166 3.26 -11.39 10.36
CA VAL A 166 4.52 -11.08 9.68
C VAL A 166 4.74 -9.58 9.70
N LEU A 167 5.90 -9.16 10.18
CA LEU A 167 6.46 -7.82 10.00
C LEU A 167 7.63 -7.91 9.02
N GLY A 168 7.76 -6.94 8.11
CA GLY A 168 8.89 -6.89 7.17
C GLY A 168 8.96 -5.55 6.45
N ARG A 169 10.13 -5.24 5.88
CA ARG A 169 10.36 -4.03 5.08
C ARG A 169 9.92 -4.27 3.64
N GLY A 170 8.83 -3.62 3.22
CA GLY A 170 8.28 -3.71 1.87
C GLY A 170 8.58 -2.49 1.01
N LEU A 171 7.54 -1.95 0.36
CA LEU A 171 7.65 -0.79 -0.54
C LEU A 171 8.35 0.37 0.16
N GLU A 172 9.37 0.94 -0.50
CA GLU A 172 10.15 2.05 0.05
C GLU A 172 10.70 1.78 1.47
N ARG A 173 10.99 0.50 1.77
CA ARG A 173 11.47 0.04 3.09
C ARG A 173 10.55 0.36 4.26
N ARG A 174 9.28 0.76 4.02
CA ARG A 174 8.29 0.95 5.09
C ARG A 174 8.04 -0.38 5.81
N LEU A 175 7.83 -0.33 7.12
CA LEU A 175 7.53 -1.52 7.90
C LEU A 175 6.07 -1.93 7.69
N GLU A 176 5.87 -3.09 7.11
CA GLU A 176 4.54 -3.62 6.76
C GLU A 176 4.16 -4.79 7.66
N VAL A 177 2.90 -4.80 8.09
CA VAL A 177 2.31 -5.92 8.83
C VAL A 177 1.35 -6.70 7.94
N SER A 178 1.40 -8.01 8.00
CA SER A 178 0.35 -8.89 7.48
C SER A 178 0.02 -9.99 8.48
N ILE A 179 -1.26 -10.42 8.45
CA ILE A 179 -1.81 -11.42 9.36
C ILE A 179 -2.52 -12.48 8.52
N GLU A 180 -2.26 -13.74 8.79
CA GLU A 180 -3.09 -14.85 8.35
C GLU A 180 -3.73 -15.51 9.56
N LEU A 181 -5.02 -15.79 9.46
CA LEU A 181 -5.81 -16.48 10.49
C LEU A 181 -6.44 -17.73 9.89
N GLY A 182 -6.25 -18.85 10.55
CA GLY A 182 -6.98 -20.06 10.26
C GLY A 182 -8.50 -19.89 10.44
N ALA A 183 -9.26 -20.85 9.95
CA ALA A 183 -10.72 -20.75 9.93
C ALA A 183 -11.33 -20.60 11.35
N SER A 184 -10.75 -21.25 12.34
CA SER A 184 -11.20 -21.19 13.75
C SER A 184 -11.01 -19.83 14.41
N GLU A 185 -10.05 -19.02 13.92
CA GLU A 185 -9.67 -17.74 14.50
C GLU A 185 -10.41 -16.56 13.86
N ARG A 186 -11.05 -16.78 12.73
CA ARG A 186 -11.77 -15.72 11.98
C ARG A 186 -13.01 -15.26 12.73
N GLY A 187 -13.23 -13.94 12.73
CA GLY A 187 -14.38 -13.32 13.40
C GLY A 187 -14.21 -13.11 14.89
N SER A 188 -13.06 -13.44 15.46
CA SER A 188 -12.70 -13.13 16.85
C SER A 188 -11.89 -11.83 16.94
N ASP A 189 -11.70 -11.30 18.16
CA ASP A 189 -10.86 -10.11 18.42
C ASP A 189 -9.34 -10.36 18.28
N VAL A 190 -8.97 -11.54 17.79
CA VAL A 190 -7.58 -12.01 17.72
C VAL A 190 -6.76 -11.13 16.79
N ALA A 191 -7.28 -10.78 15.61
CA ALA A 191 -6.57 -9.94 14.65
C ALA A 191 -6.19 -8.58 15.23
N GLY A 192 -7.08 -7.97 16.02
CA GLY A 192 -6.81 -6.71 16.72
C GLY A 192 -5.66 -6.83 17.72
N ARG A 193 -5.64 -7.91 18.51
CA ARG A 193 -4.54 -8.20 19.45
C ARG A 193 -3.20 -8.39 18.72
N PHE A 194 -3.20 -9.05 17.57
CA PHE A 194 -1.99 -9.22 16.77
C PHE A 194 -1.49 -7.93 16.14
N LEU A 195 -2.40 -7.04 15.71
CA LEU A 195 -1.99 -5.70 15.29
C LEU A 195 -1.38 -4.90 16.44
N HIS A 196 -1.92 -4.98 17.65
CA HIS A 196 -1.30 -4.37 18.83
C HIS A 196 0.10 -4.93 19.10
N ALA A 197 0.27 -6.26 19.05
CA ALA A 197 1.57 -6.89 19.21
C ALA A 197 2.57 -6.43 18.13
N ALA A 198 2.13 -6.29 16.88
CA ALA A 198 2.96 -5.77 15.78
C ALA A 198 3.38 -4.32 16.00
N LEU A 199 2.47 -3.46 16.49
CA LEU A 199 2.77 -2.07 16.84
C LEU A 199 3.79 -1.98 17.97
N ALA A 200 3.67 -2.83 18.99
CA ALA A 200 4.62 -2.89 20.09
C ALA A 200 6.00 -3.38 19.63
N ALA A 201 6.04 -4.40 18.78
CA ALA A 201 7.30 -4.90 18.19
C ALA A 201 8.01 -3.88 17.29
N ALA A 202 7.27 -2.97 16.67
CA ALA A 202 7.82 -1.86 15.91
C ALA A 202 8.44 -0.78 16.81
N GLY A 203 7.82 -0.51 17.95
CA GLY A 203 8.22 0.54 18.88
C GLY A 203 7.69 1.94 18.49
N PRO A 204 7.71 2.90 19.43
CA PRO A 204 6.94 4.15 19.32
C PRO A 204 7.41 5.12 18.22
N ASN A 205 8.63 4.95 17.71
CA ASN A 205 9.21 5.83 16.69
C ASN A 205 9.07 5.29 15.25
N GLU A 206 8.52 4.09 15.09
CA GLU A 206 8.38 3.43 13.80
C GLU A 206 6.94 3.53 13.30
N LEU A 207 6.76 3.81 12.00
CA LEU A 207 5.45 3.73 11.37
C LEU A 207 5.21 2.31 10.87
N VAL A 208 4.04 1.76 11.18
CA VAL A 208 3.60 0.46 10.69
C VAL A 208 2.51 0.66 9.65
N PHE A 209 2.65 0.01 8.51
CA PHE A 209 1.73 0.06 7.39
C PHE A 209 1.00 -1.27 7.22
N ALA A 210 -0.26 -1.21 6.87
CA ALA A 210 -1.07 -2.37 6.50
C ALA A 210 -1.70 -2.14 5.13
N GLN A 211 -1.56 -3.11 4.24
CA GLN A 211 -2.20 -3.13 2.92
C GLN A 211 -3.40 -4.06 3.00
N VAL A 212 -4.56 -3.54 2.68
CA VAL A 212 -5.82 -4.28 2.77
C VAL A 212 -6.60 -4.10 1.49
N SER A 213 -6.92 -5.20 0.84
CA SER A 213 -7.82 -5.18 -0.33
C SER A 213 -9.12 -4.44 0.00
N ALA A 214 -9.55 -3.53 -0.88
CA ALA A 214 -10.72 -2.69 -0.67
C ALA A 214 -12.01 -3.50 -0.39
N GLY A 215 -12.09 -4.75 -0.91
CA GLY A 215 -13.19 -5.67 -0.63
C GLY A 215 -13.16 -6.34 0.75
N ASN A 216 -12.02 -6.28 1.46
CA ASN A 216 -11.85 -6.92 2.77
C ASN A 216 -12.31 -6.01 3.92
N ALA A 217 -13.63 -5.76 3.98
CA ALA A 217 -14.24 -4.89 4.98
C ALA A 217 -13.98 -5.36 6.43
N ALA A 218 -13.78 -6.66 6.66
CA ALA A 218 -13.48 -7.19 7.98
C ALA A 218 -12.09 -6.71 8.45
N ALA A 219 -11.07 -6.89 7.63
CA ALA A 219 -9.71 -6.43 7.95
C ALA A 219 -9.63 -4.90 8.09
N LEU A 220 -10.31 -4.15 7.21
CA LEU A 220 -10.40 -2.68 7.32
C LEU A 220 -10.99 -2.22 8.66
N ARG A 221 -12.07 -2.87 9.13
CA ARG A 221 -12.68 -2.55 10.42
C ARG A 221 -11.75 -2.87 11.59
N VAL A 222 -11.08 -4.02 11.54
CA VAL A 222 -10.13 -4.40 12.61
C VAL A 222 -8.98 -3.40 12.66
N ALA A 223 -8.37 -3.07 11.53
CA ALA A 223 -7.28 -2.10 11.47
C ALA A 223 -7.73 -0.72 11.98
N ALA A 224 -8.90 -0.22 11.55
CA ALA A 224 -9.46 1.03 12.03
C ALA A 224 -9.77 0.99 13.54
N GLY A 225 -10.31 -0.12 14.05
CA GLY A 225 -10.56 -0.33 15.49
C GLY A 225 -9.29 -0.29 16.34
N VAL A 226 -8.17 -0.72 15.78
CA VAL A 226 -6.83 -0.61 16.40
C VAL A 226 -6.24 0.80 16.21
N GLY A 227 -6.85 1.66 15.40
CA GLY A 227 -6.44 3.05 15.19
C GLY A 227 -5.49 3.25 14.00
N PHE A 228 -5.39 2.28 13.09
CA PHE A 228 -4.79 2.55 11.79
C PHE A 228 -5.69 3.49 10.98
N ALA A 229 -5.09 4.51 10.40
CA ALA A 229 -5.79 5.46 9.53
C ALA A 229 -5.50 5.17 8.06
N PRO A 230 -6.49 5.20 7.16
CA PRO A 230 -6.25 5.10 5.73
C PRO A 230 -5.50 6.34 5.24
N ILE A 231 -4.47 6.13 4.41
CA ILE A 231 -3.62 7.22 3.91
C ILE A 231 -3.62 7.34 2.40
N CYS A 232 -3.75 6.25 1.68
CA CYS A 232 -3.80 6.24 0.22
C CYS A 232 -4.39 4.90 -0.26
N ALA A 233 -4.56 4.79 -1.58
CA ALA A 233 -4.73 3.51 -2.24
C ALA A 233 -3.47 3.22 -3.06
N GLU A 234 -3.10 1.94 -3.23
CA GLU A 234 -1.94 1.56 -4.03
C GLU A 234 -2.20 0.35 -4.90
N TYR A 235 -1.49 0.30 -6.03
CA TYR A 235 -1.41 -0.83 -6.93
C TYR A 235 0.07 -1.12 -7.18
N LEU A 236 0.52 -2.32 -6.79
CA LEU A 236 1.92 -2.73 -6.89
C LEU A 236 2.13 -3.68 -8.07
N ILE A 237 3.21 -3.46 -8.81
CA ILE A 237 3.67 -4.28 -9.93
C ILE A 237 5.05 -4.85 -9.55
N ARG A 238 5.14 -6.18 -9.55
CA ARG A 238 6.34 -6.93 -9.14
C ARG A 238 6.80 -7.89 -10.22
#